data_9ea021f209ba00c54585d7c75e6a53d7
#
_entry.id   9ea021f209ba00c54585d7c75e6a53d7
#
_cell.length_a   1.000
_cell.length_b   1.000
_cell.length_c   1.000
_cell.angle_alpha   90.00
_cell.angle_beta   90.00
_cell.angle_gamma   90.00
#
_symmetry.space_group_name_H-M   'P 1'
#
loop_
_entity.id
_entity.type
_entity.pdbx_description
1 polymer ?
#
loop_
_entity_poly.entity_id
_entity_poly.type
_entity_poly.pdbx_seq_one_letter_code
_entity_poly.pdbx_strand_id
1 'polypeptide(L)'
;MNKLLISALLVMMCGTMSAQEVPDTIIDGNKYANTKEWPEDGKLPQFRNGTADLLRYLHFNVKYPKEAKKHKVEGRVIVVFVVDTDGSIVHVHPVESLVHFLDKEKALKATGMSEEEMTNHFGNLFQDEAKRVLSTMPNWKPGIQFGRPVRVRFTIPVTFAKP
;
A
#
# COMPACT_ATOMS: atom_id res chain seq x y z
N MET A 1 -48.84 -4.25 -62.44
CA MET A 1 -47.80 -3.21 -62.13
C MET A 1 -47.89 -2.85 -60.67
N ASN A 2 -47.09 -3.53 -59.85
CA ASN A 2 -47.13 -3.43 -58.39
C ASN A 2 -46.08 -2.44 -57.90
N LYS A 3 -46.50 -1.37 -57.27
CA LYS A 3 -45.63 -0.47 -56.55
C LYS A 3 -45.50 -0.95 -55.10
N LEU A 4 -44.36 -1.53 -54.75
CA LEU A 4 -43.97 -1.85 -53.37
C LEU A 4 -43.50 -0.57 -52.66
N LEU A 5 -44.25 -0.17 -51.64
CA LEU A 5 -43.90 0.85 -50.69
C LEU A 5 -42.94 0.20 -49.67
N ILE A 6 -41.66 0.57 -49.72
CA ILE A 6 -40.69 0.21 -48.71
C ILE A 6 -40.79 1.26 -47.60
N SER A 7 -41.43 0.87 -46.51
CA SER A 7 -41.42 1.65 -45.25
C SER A 7 -40.08 1.44 -44.58
N ALA A 8 -39.24 2.48 -44.56
CA ALA A 8 -37.98 2.48 -43.80
C ALA A 8 -38.30 2.69 -42.32
N LEU A 9 -38.23 1.60 -41.57
CA LEU A 9 -38.28 1.63 -40.11
C LEU A 9 -36.94 2.09 -39.58
N LEU A 10 -36.83 3.37 -39.19
CA LEU A 10 -35.66 3.95 -38.52
C LEU A 10 -35.67 3.43 -37.08
N VAL A 11 -34.93 2.32 -36.83
CA VAL A 11 -34.68 1.86 -35.48
C VAL A 11 -33.63 2.77 -34.88
N MET A 12 -34.07 3.69 -34.01
CA MET A 12 -33.23 4.52 -33.18
C MET A 12 -32.62 3.62 -32.11
N MET A 13 -31.42 3.06 -32.40
CA MET A 13 -30.61 2.38 -31.41
C MET A 13 -30.12 3.45 -30.39
N CYS A 14 -30.91 3.63 -29.33
CA CYS A 14 -30.41 4.25 -28.11
C CYS A 14 -29.34 3.32 -27.53
N GLY A 15 -28.11 3.54 -27.93
CA GLY A 15 -26.95 2.86 -27.33
C GLY A 15 -26.88 3.24 -25.87
N THR A 16 -27.32 2.33 -25.00
CA THR A 16 -26.95 2.40 -23.59
C THR A 16 -25.42 2.32 -23.54
N MET A 17 -24.79 3.46 -23.23
CA MET A 17 -23.37 3.45 -22.87
C MET A 17 -23.26 2.54 -21.65
N SER A 18 -22.88 1.29 -21.90
CA SER A 18 -22.45 0.37 -20.87
C SER A 18 -21.32 1.06 -20.15
N ALA A 19 -21.51 1.35 -18.87
CA ALA A 19 -20.41 1.76 -18.02
C ALA A 19 -19.38 0.64 -18.11
N GLN A 20 -18.28 0.89 -18.80
CA GLN A 20 -17.17 -0.04 -18.87
C GLN A 20 -16.70 -0.24 -17.43
N GLU A 21 -16.96 -1.43 -16.90
CA GLU A 21 -16.46 -1.84 -15.59
C GLU A 21 -14.95 -1.60 -15.60
N VAL A 22 -14.50 -0.79 -14.65
CA VAL A 22 -13.06 -0.58 -14.43
C VAL A 22 -12.51 -1.96 -14.08
N PRO A 23 -11.56 -2.51 -14.85
CA PRO A 23 -11.02 -3.83 -14.54
C PRO A 23 -10.50 -3.81 -13.12
N ASP A 24 -10.84 -4.84 -12.33
CA ASP A 24 -10.39 -5.03 -10.93
C ASP A 24 -8.88 -5.33 -10.86
N THR A 25 -8.12 -4.72 -11.73
CA THR A 25 -6.69 -4.90 -11.92
C THR A 25 -5.95 -3.97 -10.97
N ILE A 26 -5.19 -4.55 -10.06
CA ILE A 26 -4.30 -3.80 -9.17
C ILE A 26 -2.99 -3.53 -9.90
N ILE A 27 -2.65 -2.26 -10.07
CA ILE A 27 -1.43 -1.82 -10.74
C ILE A 27 -0.29 -1.77 -9.73
N ASP A 28 0.90 -2.25 -10.11
CA ASP A 28 2.09 -2.17 -9.26
C ASP A 28 2.72 -0.77 -9.34
N GLY A 29 2.44 0.07 -8.35
CA GLY A 29 2.93 1.45 -8.28
C GLY A 29 4.45 1.55 -8.13
N ASN A 30 5.11 0.54 -7.54
CA ASN A 30 6.58 0.57 -7.39
C ASN A 30 7.30 0.44 -8.74
N LYS A 31 6.71 -0.29 -9.69
CA LYS A 31 7.25 -0.40 -11.06
C LYS A 31 7.32 0.97 -11.73
N TYR A 32 6.37 1.85 -11.43
CA TYR A 32 6.24 3.16 -12.08
C TYR A 32 6.78 4.33 -11.25
N ALA A 33 7.10 4.13 -9.98
CA ALA A 33 7.56 5.21 -9.08
C ALA A 33 8.85 5.91 -9.57
N ASN A 34 9.67 5.21 -10.37
CA ASN A 34 10.95 5.70 -10.89
C ASN A 34 11.03 5.66 -12.43
N THR A 35 9.92 5.44 -13.14
CA THR A 35 9.89 5.35 -14.59
C THR A 35 8.96 6.41 -15.18
N LYS A 36 9.21 6.80 -16.45
CA LYS A 36 8.30 7.65 -17.22
C LYS A 36 7.18 6.86 -17.91
N GLU A 37 6.97 5.60 -17.51
CA GLU A 37 6.04 4.67 -18.17
C GLU A 37 4.58 4.82 -17.71
N TRP A 38 4.33 5.61 -16.66
CA TRP A 38 2.95 5.97 -16.29
C TRP A 38 2.34 6.84 -17.40
N PRO A 39 1.07 6.64 -17.78
CA PRO A 39 0.44 7.45 -18.83
C PRO A 39 0.64 8.94 -18.63
N GLU A 40 0.87 9.70 -19.68
CA GLU A 40 1.17 11.15 -19.61
C GLU A 40 0.07 11.95 -18.91
N ASP A 41 -1.19 11.53 -19.04
CA ASP A 41 -2.36 12.10 -18.37
C ASP A 41 -2.64 11.48 -16.99
N GLY A 42 -1.87 10.46 -16.62
CA GLY A 42 -2.06 9.72 -15.38
C GLY A 42 -1.34 10.34 -14.18
N LYS A 43 -1.80 9.99 -12.98
CA LYS A 43 -1.19 10.41 -11.72
C LYS A 43 -1.05 9.21 -10.79
N LEU A 44 0.14 9.01 -10.24
CA LEU A 44 0.36 8.04 -9.19
C LEU A 44 -0.37 8.47 -7.89
N PRO A 45 -0.81 7.52 -7.07
CA PRO A 45 -1.32 7.84 -5.75
C PRO A 45 -0.34 8.68 -4.95
N GLN A 46 -0.86 9.64 -4.20
CA GLN A 46 -0.05 10.54 -3.40
C GLN A 46 -0.60 10.69 -1.98
N PHE A 47 0.26 10.50 -0.99
CA PHE A 47 -0.08 10.81 0.39
C PHE A 47 -0.15 12.33 0.57
N ARG A 48 -1.34 12.86 0.88
CA ARG A 48 -1.57 14.30 1.14
C ARG A 48 -0.77 15.22 0.20
N ASN A 49 0.34 15.79 0.68
CA ASN A 49 1.24 16.69 -0.06
C ASN A 49 2.52 15.99 -0.54
N GLY A 50 2.55 14.64 -0.52
CA GLY A 50 3.63 13.84 -1.09
C GLY A 50 4.47 13.08 -0.07
N THR A 51 5.64 12.62 -0.52
CA THR A 51 6.53 11.74 0.25
C THR A 51 7.01 12.35 1.57
N ALA A 52 7.25 13.65 1.62
CA ALA A 52 7.70 14.33 2.84
C ALA A 52 6.63 14.23 3.96
N ASP A 53 5.35 14.38 3.61
CA ASP A 53 4.26 14.24 4.57
C ASP A 53 4.05 12.78 4.99
N LEU A 54 4.28 11.83 4.09
CA LEU A 54 4.27 10.41 4.42
C LEU A 54 5.35 10.05 5.46
N LEU A 55 6.58 10.49 5.22
CA LEU A 55 7.69 10.26 6.16
C LEU A 55 7.43 10.92 7.51
N ARG A 56 6.88 12.13 7.52
CA ARG A 56 6.46 12.81 8.75
C ARG A 56 5.36 12.05 9.46
N TYR A 57 4.35 11.59 8.75
CA TYR A 57 3.28 10.78 9.32
C TYR A 57 3.83 9.52 9.99
N LEU A 58 4.67 8.77 9.31
CA LEU A 58 5.31 7.56 9.87
C LEU A 58 6.13 7.91 11.10
N HIS A 59 6.95 8.95 11.05
CA HIS A 59 7.78 9.39 12.19
C HIS A 59 6.96 9.66 13.45
N PHE A 60 5.80 10.30 13.32
CA PHE A 60 4.97 10.67 14.48
C PHE A 60 4.00 9.57 14.92
N ASN A 61 3.64 8.63 14.04
CA ASN A 61 2.59 7.65 14.33
C ASN A 61 3.11 6.23 14.56
N VAL A 62 4.34 5.90 14.13
CA VAL A 62 4.98 4.62 14.43
C VAL A 62 5.38 4.59 15.90
N LYS A 63 4.86 3.59 16.62
CA LYS A 63 5.18 3.37 18.03
C LYS A 63 6.24 2.28 18.14
N TYR A 64 7.36 2.62 18.72
CA TYR A 64 8.39 1.63 18.99
C TYR A 64 7.90 0.64 20.06
N PRO A 65 7.85 -0.69 19.79
CA PRO A 65 7.38 -1.67 20.76
C PRO A 65 8.22 -1.60 22.05
N LYS A 66 7.55 -1.50 23.20
CA LYS A 66 8.22 -1.32 24.50
C LYS A 66 9.23 -2.42 24.81
N GLU A 67 8.89 -3.65 24.44
CA GLU A 67 9.74 -4.80 24.65
C GLU A 67 10.99 -4.76 23.78
N ALA A 68 10.85 -4.44 22.48
CA ALA A 68 11.99 -4.23 21.59
C ALA A 68 12.91 -3.11 22.10
N LYS A 69 12.34 -2.01 22.61
CA LYS A 69 13.11 -0.92 23.23
C LYS A 69 13.87 -1.39 24.48
N LYS A 70 13.24 -2.19 25.35
CA LYS A 70 13.85 -2.75 26.57
C LYS A 70 15.06 -3.62 26.24
N HIS A 71 14.95 -4.45 25.21
CA HIS A 71 15.99 -5.40 24.81
C HIS A 71 16.96 -4.82 23.74
N LYS A 72 16.82 -3.55 23.37
CA LYS A 72 17.65 -2.85 22.38
C LYS A 72 17.64 -3.57 21.01
N VAL A 73 16.44 -3.93 20.56
CA VAL A 73 16.23 -4.62 19.29
C VAL A 73 15.69 -3.63 18.28
N GLU A 74 16.37 -3.45 17.17
CA GLU A 74 15.97 -2.63 16.04
C GLU A 74 15.37 -3.48 14.93
N GLY A 75 14.64 -2.87 14.00
CA GLY A 75 14.04 -3.62 12.92
C GLY A 75 13.60 -2.76 11.74
N ARG A 76 13.33 -3.47 10.64
CA ARG A 76 12.73 -2.91 9.44
C ARG A 76 11.71 -3.89 8.90
N VAL A 77 10.52 -3.39 8.64
CA VAL A 77 9.43 -4.20 8.05
C VAL A 77 9.11 -3.66 6.67
N ILE A 78 9.08 -4.54 5.69
CA ILE A 78 8.58 -4.23 4.35
C ILE A 78 7.09 -4.52 4.34
N VAL A 79 6.27 -3.52 4.01
CA VAL A 79 4.81 -3.66 3.99
C VAL A 79 4.28 -3.34 2.61
N VAL A 80 3.46 -4.25 2.10
CA VAL A 80 2.68 -4.08 0.87
C VAL A 80 1.28 -3.63 1.24
N PHE A 81 0.73 -2.67 0.49
CA PHE A 81 -0.65 -2.21 0.64
C PHE A 81 -1.20 -1.71 -0.70
N VAL A 82 -2.49 -1.54 -0.79
CA VAL A 82 -3.17 -1.01 -1.97
C VAL A 82 -3.85 0.31 -1.61
N VAL A 83 -3.64 1.33 -2.45
CA VAL A 83 -4.45 2.54 -2.45
C VAL A 83 -5.64 2.29 -3.37
N ASP A 84 -6.84 2.30 -2.81
CA ASP A 84 -8.08 2.07 -3.55
C ASP A 84 -8.48 3.32 -4.36
N THR A 85 -9.49 3.19 -5.18
CA THR A 85 -10.02 4.24 -6.06
C THR A 85 -10.56 5.46 -5.32
N ASP A 86 -10.95 5.31 -4.06
CA ASP A 86 -11.38 6.39 -3.16
C ASP A 86 -10.22 6.97 -2.31
N GLY A 87 -9.00 6.44 -2.50
CA GLY A 87 -7.81 6.81 -1.74
C GLY A 87 -7.65 6.08 -0.40
N SER A 88 -8.56 5.21 -0.02
CA SER A 88 -8.43 4.40 1.20
C SER A 88 -7.30 3.39 1.08
N ILE A 89 -6.73 3.01 2.23
CA ILE A 89 -5.68 2.00 2.30
C ILE A 89 -6.30 0.65 2.62
N VAL A 90 -6.09 -0.30 1.72
CA VAL A 90 -6.61 -1.67 1.85
C VAL A 90 -5.49 -2.70 1.64
N HIS A 91 -5.77 -3.96 2.00
CA HIS A 91 -4.83 -5.08 1.80
C HIS A 91 -3.43 -4.82 2.38
N VAL A 92 -3.35 -4.37 3.63
CA VAL A 92 -2.07 -4.12 4.33
C VAL A 92 -1.46 -5.42 4.78
N HIS A 93 -0.32 -5.81 4.18
CA HIS A 93 0.40 -7.05 4.48
C HIS A 93 1.90 -6.80 4.70
N PRO A 94 2.44 -7.05 5.90
CA PRO A 94 3.88 -7.19 6.10
C PRO A 94 4.37 -8.41 5.30
N VAL A 95 5.42 -8.24 4.49
CA VAL A 95 5.97 -9.31 3.64
C VAL A 95 7.36 -9.76 4.09
N GLU A 96 8.09 -8.89 4.77
CA GLU A 96 9.43 -9.17 5.27
C GLU A 96 9.69 -8.37 6.54
N SER A 97 10.39 -8.97 7.50
CA SER A 97 10.90 -8.27 8.68
C SER A 97 12.37 -8.62 8.90
N LEU A 98 13.19 -7.58 8.99
CA LEU A 98 14.58 -7.70 9.42
C LEU A 98 14.66 -7.26 10.87
N VAL A 99 15.32 -8.08 11.70
CA VAL A 99 15.52 -7.82 13.13
C VAL A 99 17.01 -7.71 13.40
N HIS A 100 17.41 -6.65 14.11
CA HIS A 100 18.80 -6.41 14.49
C HIS A 100 18.91 -6.23 16.00
N PHE A 101 19.76 -7.01 16.63
CA PHE A 101 20.03 -6.95 18.05
C PHE A 101 21.31 -6.16 18.32
N LEU A 102 21.20 -5.05 19.04
CA LEU A 102 22.38 -4.24 19.42
C LEU A 102 23.26 -4.94 20.47
N ASP A 103 22.66 -5.82 21.30
CA ASP A 103 23.35 -6.65 22.29
C ASP A 103 22.64 -8.02 22.36
N LYS A 104 22.97 -8.89 21.43
CA LYS A 104 22.30 -10.19 21.22
C LYS A 104 22.45 -11.12 22.42
N GLU A 105 23.67 -11.21 22.98
CA GLU A 105 23.92 -12.11 24.12
C GLU A 105 23.12 -11.71 25.34
N LYS A 106 23.05 -10.40 25.62
CA LYS A 106 22.28 -9.87 26.73
C LYS A 106 20.78 -10.09 26.51
N ALA A 107 20.29 -9.90 25.28
CA ALA A 107 18.89 -10.13 24.96
C ALA A 107 18.54 -11.61 25.12
N LEU A 108 19.34 -12.56 24.63
CA LEU A 108 19.15 -14.00 24.82
C LEU A 108 19.09 -14.39 26.30
N LYS A 109 20.04 -13.92 27.10
CA LYS A 109 20.05 -14.18 28.55
C LYS A 109 18.84 -13.59 29.28
N ALA A 110 18.38 -12.42 28.86
CA ALA A 110 17.26 -11.72 29.49
C ALA A 110 15.89 -12.29 29.12
N THR A 111 15.74 -12.84 27.93
CA THR A 111 14.49 -13.41 27.43
C THR A 111 14.38 -14.91 27.70
N GLY A 112 15.49 -15.64 27.77
CA GLY A 112 15.53 -17.10 27.84
C GLY A 112 15.10 -17.80 26.54
N MET A 113 14.90 -17.05 25.46
CA MET A 113 14.52 -17.54 24.14
C MET A 113 15.75 -18.00 23.35
N SER A 114 15.57 -18.92 22.40
CA SER A 114 16.55 -19.15 21.34
C SER A 114 16.65 -17.95 20.41
N GLU A 115 17.70 -17.89 19.60
CA GLU A 115 17.88 -16.80 18.62
C GLU A 115 16.71 -16.74 17.60
N GLU A 116 16.27 -17.90 17.14
CA GLU A 116 15.16 -18.00 16.18
C GLU A 116 13.84 -17.53 16.80
N GLU A 117 13.50 -18.01 18.00
CA GLU A 117 12.32 -17.58 18.73
C GLU A 117 12.32 -16.07 18.98
N MET A 118 13.46 -15.53 19.38
CA MET A 118 13.62 -14.10 19.64
C MET A 118 13.48 -13.28 18.36
N THR A 119 14.05 -13.72 17.24
CA THR A 119 13.93 -13.06 15.93
C THR A 119 12.47 -13.04 15.47
N ASN A 120 11.79 -14.18 15.58
CA ASN A 120 10.37 -14.30 15.23
C ASN A 120 9.49 -13.44 16.14
N HIS A 121 9.74 -13.46 17.45
CA HIS A 121 8.97 -12.68 18.41
C HIS A 121 9.06 -11.17 18.12
N PHE A 122 10.27 -10.62 18.01
CA PHE A 122 10.45 -9.20 17.73
C PHE A 122 10.02 -8.82 16.30
N GLY A 123 10.22 -9.72 15.35
CA GLY A 123 9.71 -9.57 13.99
C GLY A 123 8.19 -9.38 13.97
N ASN A 124 7.45 -10.20 14.71
CA ASN A 124 6.01 -10.10 14.82
C ASN A 124 5.56 -8.78 15.48
N LEU A 125 6.23 -8.35 16.56
CA LEU A 125 5.94 -7.06 17.19
C LEU A 125 6.10 -5.88 16.23
N PHE A 126 7.14 -5.89 15.41
CA PHE A 126 7.36 -4.86 14.38
C PHE A 126 6.33 -4.95 13.25
N GLN A 127 5.97 -6.15 12.81
CA GLN A 127 4.95 -6.35 11.78
C GLN A 127 3.57 -5.85 12.24
N ASP A 128 3.17 -6.16 13.46
CA ASP A 128 1.89 -5.73 14.03
C ASP A 128 1.80 -4.21 14.10
N GLU A 129 2.86 -3.55 14.55
CA GLU A 129 2.90 -2.09 14.60
C GLU A 129 2.94 -1.45 13.20
N ALA A 130 3.71 -2.01 12.28
CA ALA A 130 3.76 -1.55 10.90
C ALA A 130 2.39 -1.69 10.22
N LYS A 131 1.70 -2.82 10.41
CA LYS A 131 0.33 -3.04 9.94
C LYS A 131 -0.64 -2.03 10.56
N ARG A 132 -0.57 -1.83 11.88
CA ARG A 132 -1.42 -0.86 12.58
C ARG A 132 -1.28 0.55 12.00
N VAL A 133 -0.05 1.05 11.89
CA VAL A 133 0.18 2.44 11.45
C VAL A 133 -0.25 2.67 10.00
N LEU A 134 -0.04 1.70 9.10
CA LEU A 134 -0.48 1.81 7.72
C LEU A 134 -2.01 1.73 7.61
N SER A 135 -2.65 0.82 8.36
CA SER A 135 -4.12 0.68 8.36
C SER A 135 -4.84 1.91 8.94
N THR A 136 -4.15 2.76 9.69
CA THR A 136 -4.69 4.01 10.26
C THR A 136 -4.31 5.26 9.46
N MET A 137 -3.68 5.09 8.31
CA MET A 137 -3.38 6.24 7.44
C MET A 137 -4.66 6.93 6.95
N PRO A 138 -4.65 8.26 6.89
CA PRO A 138 -5.72 8.99 6.21
C PRO A 138 -5.69 8.67 4.71
N ASN A 139 -6.82 8.90 4.05
CA ASN A 139 -6.95 8.67 2.62
C ASN A 139 -5.87 9.40 1.82
N TRP A 140 -5.35 8.72 0.82
CA TRP A 140 -4.44 9.25 -0.17
C TRP A 140 -5.22 9.93 -1.31
N LYS A 141 -4.55 10.71 -2.12
CA LYS A 141 -5.06 11.04 -3.45
C LYS A 141 -4.93 9.75 -4.29
N PRO A 142 -6.04 9.24 -4.89
CA PRO A 142 -5.98 8.00 -5.65
C PRO A 142 -5.13 8.12 -6.90
N GLY A 143 -4.68 6.98 -7.43
CA GLY A 143 -4.05 6.91 -8.74
C GLY A 143 -5.07 7.22 -9.83
N ILE A 144 -4.63 7.94 -10.87
CA ILE A 144 -5.44 8.22 -12.06
C ILE A 144 -4.74 7.60 -13.26
N GLN A 145 -5.51 6.88 -14.09
CA GLN A 145 -5.05 6.37 -15.37
C GLN A 145 -6.19 6.51 -16.39
N PHE A 146 -5.89 7.07 -17.56
CA PHE A 146 -6.90 7.37 -18.59
C PHE A 146 -8.11 8.14 -18.05
N GLY A 147 -7.87 9.15 -17.20
CA GLY A 147 -8.89 9.99 -16.59
C GLY A 147 -9.76 9.31 -15.52
N ARG A 148 -9.46 8.09 -15.10
CA ARG A 148 -10.23 7.32 -14.10
C ARG A 148 -9.39 6.94 -12.89
N PRO A 149 -9.97 6.90 -11.67
CA PRO A 149 -9.30 6.37 -10.49
C PRO A 149 -8.98 4.88 -10.68
N VAL A 150 -7.79 4.46 -10.25
CA VAL A 150 -7.32 3.07 -10.34
C VAL A 150 -6.73 2.61 -9.02
N ARG A 151 -6.80 1.30 -8.76
CA ARG A 151 -6.15 0.66 -7.63
C ARG A 151 -4.66 0.51 -7.87
N VAL A 152 -3.86 0.95 -6.91
CA VAL A 152 -2.40 0.88 -7.05
C VAL A 152 -1.78 0.27 -5.80
N ARG A 153 -0.96 -0.78 -6.00
CA ARG A 153 -0.19 -1.43 -4.96
C ARG A 153 1.13 -0.72 -4.74
N PHE A 154 1.46 -0.47 -3.49
CA PHE A 154 2.74 0.08 -3.05
C PHE A 154 3.44 -0.82 -2.05
N THR A 155 4.74 -0.65 -1.98
CA THR A 155 5.60 -1.29 -0.97
C THR A 155 6.41 -0.20 -0.29
N ILE A 156 6.35 -0.12 1.02
CA ILE A 156 7.15 0.83 1.79
C ILE A 156 7.87 0.14 2.95
N PRO A 157 9.09 0.61 3.30
CA PRO A 157 9.76 0.19 4.51
C PRO A 157 9.26 0.99 5.71
N VAL A 158 8.97 0.31 6.83
CA VAL A 158 8.77 0.91 8.14
C VAL A 158 9.96 0.55 9.00
N THR A 159 10.73 1.54 9.45
CA THR A 159 11.96 1.33 10.20
C THR A 159 11.75 1.64 11.67
N PHE A 160 12.23 0.73 12.52
CA PHE A 160 12.27 0.83 13.96
C PHE A 160 13.73 0.94 14.38
N ALA A 161 14.23 2.15 14.40
CA ALA A 161 15.57 2.45 14.87
C ALA A 161 15.50 3.18 16.22
N LYS A 162 16.51 2.97 17.08
CA LYS A 162 16.60 3.67 18.34
C LYS A 162 16.80 5.17 18.06
N PRO A 163 16.01 6.05 18.69
CA PRO A 163 16.24 7.49 18.62
C PRO A 163 17.56 7.89 19.30
#